data_4b53e91ebf1d944a3994fe949d34def0
#
_entry.id   4b53e91ebf1d944a3994fe949d34def0
#
_cell.length_a   1.000
_cell.length_b   1.000
_cell.length_c   1.000
_cell.angle_alpha   90.00
_cell.angle_beta   90.00
_cell.angle_gamma   90.00
#
_symmetry.space_group_name_H-M   'P 1'
#
loop_
_entity.id
_entity.type
_entity.pdbx_description
1 polymer ?
#
loop_
_entity_poly.entity_id
_entity_poly.type
_entity_poly.pdbx_seq_one_letter_code
_entity_poly.pdbx_strand_id
1 'polypeptide(L)'
;MTVVCKLGSSIVAAPDGSLREDVLDLVCAQVASLHGGGERVILVTSGAIARGMRLMGMEARPAAIDELQAASAVGQGDLFRSYESRLGADEVRAAQVLLTASDLQIRDHWLNARSTLTRLLDWRVTPVVNENDTTATDEITFGDNDFLAAQVAIMMEARLLVLLTDIAGLHTADPRQDSSAELISEVSDATEIADLEIGDGTSPFGLGGMRSKVAAAGMAGASGIETVICDGTAEGSLRDAVAGESVGTRFTA
;
A
#
# COMPACT_ATOMS: atom_id res chain seq x y z
N MET A 1 1.77 -19.01 -1.77
CA MET A 1 2.13 -18.09 -2.88
C MET A 1 2.38 -16.71 -2.29
N THR A 2 2.91 -15.72 -3.06
CA THR A 2 3.17 -14.38 -2.51
C THR A 2 2.00 -13.44 -2.78
N VAL A 3 1.58 -12.70 -1.76
CA VAL A 3 0.58 -11.62 -1.83
C VAL A 3 1.26 -10.33 -1.43
N VAL A 4 1.08 -9.27 -2.20
CA VAL A 4 1.51 -7.91 -1.82
C VAL A 4 0.27 -7.12 -1.41
N CYS A 5 0.29 -6.56 -0.20
CA CYS A 5 -0.81 -5.77 0.35
C CYS A 5 -0.32 -4.35 0.62
N LYS A 6 -0.92 -3.35 -0.02
CA LYS A 6 -0.58 -1.95 0.17
C LYS A 6 -1.63 -1.24 1.02
N LEU A 7 -1.16 -0.52 2.02
CA LEU A 7 -1.99 0.36 2.85
C LEU A 7 -1.76 1.82 2.46
N GLY A 8 -2.81 2.49 1.99
CA GLY A 8 -2.78 3.91 1.65
C GLY A 8 -2.60 4.81 2.89
N SER A 9 -2.19 6.06 2.68
CA SER A 9 -1.99 7.02 3.78
C SER A 9 -3.26 7.21 4.62
N SER A 10 -4.43 7.27 3.99
CA SER A 10 -5.73 7.41 4.66
C SER A 10 -6.14 6.18 5.49
N ILE A 11 -5.57 5.02 5.18
CA ILE A 11 -5.74 3.78 5.94
C ILE A 11 -4.84 3.78 7.17
N VAL A 12 -3.61 4.27 7.03
CA VAL A 12 -2.58 4.21 8.09
C VAL A 12 -2.71 5.34 9.09
N ALA A 13 -2.99 6.56 8.61
CA ALA A 13 -3.00 7.75 9.45
C ALA A 13 -4.27 8.60 9.24
N ALA A 14 -4.76 9.14 10.34
CA ALA A 14 -5.82 10.15 10.35
C ALA A 14 -5.27 11.52 9.87
N PRO A 15 -6.15 12.49 9.54
CA PRO A 15 -5.73 13.80 9.08
C PRO A 15 -4.83 14.58 10.02
N ASP A 16 -4.79 14.26 11.31
CA ASP A 16 -3.91 14.87 12.31
C ASP A 16 -2.56 14.15 12.45
N GLY A 17 -2.30 13.12 11.61
CA GLY A 17 -1.08 12.31 11.65
C GLY A 17 -1.05 11.26 12.77
N SER A 18 -2.13 11.08 13.54
CA SER A 18 -2.27 9.94 14.45
C SER A 18 -2.44 8.65 13.63
N LEU A 19 -1.87 7.55 14.14
CA LEU A 19 -2.10 6.25 13.51
C LEU A 19 -3.54 5.81 13.73
N ARG A 20 -4.15 5.23 12.71
CA ARG A 20 -5.45 4.59 12.80
C ARG A 20 -5.28 3.21 13.41
N GLU A 21 -5.18 3.19 14.74
CA GLU A 21 -4.85 2.00 15.53
C GLU A 21 -5.83 0.85 15.25
N ASP A 22 -7.13 1.17 15.19
CA ASP A 22 -8.22 0.24 14.88
C ASP A 22 -8.05 -0.44 13.52
N VAL A 23 -7.67 0.32 12.50
CA VAL A 23 -7.46 -0.20 11.14
C VAL A 23 -6.18 -1.01 11.06
N LEU A 24 -5.11 -0.55 11.71
CA LEU A 24 -3.86 -1.29 11.76
C LEU A 24 -4.02 -2.62 12.51
N ASP A 25 -4.78 -2.65 13.62
CA ASP A 25 -5.12 -3.87 14.34
C ASP A 25 -5.88 -4.84 13.43
N LEU A 26 -6.90 -4.34 12.72
CA LEU A 26 -7.71 -5.13 11.80
C LEU A 26 -6.87 -5.74 10.65
N VAL A 27 -6.03 -4.94 10.01
CA VAL A 27 -5.23 -5.41 8.88
C VAL A 27 -4.13 -6.37 9.35
N CYS A 28 -3.44 -6.06 10.45
CA CYS A 28 -2.39 -6.95 10.98
C CYS A 28 -2.94 -8.31 11.41
N ALA A 29 -4.13 -8.36 12.03
CA ALA A 29 -4.80 -9.62 12.37
C ALA A 29 -5.12 -10.46 11.12
N GLN A 30 -5.57 -9.83 10.03
CA GLN A 30 -5.80 -10.53 8.76
C GLN A 30 -4.49 -11.03 8.14
N VAL A 31 -3.42 -10.23 8.18
CA VAL A 31 -2.08 -10.66 7.73
C VAL A 31 -1.58 -11.85 8.55
N ALA A 32 -1.74 -11.82 9.88
CA ALA A 32 -1.37 -12.93 10.74
C ALA A 32 -2.16 -14.20 10.42
N SER A 33 -3.47 -14.07 10.17
CA SER A 33 -4.32 -15.18 9.73
C SER A 33 -3.85 -15.80 8.41
N LEU A 34 -3.54 -14.97 7.41
CA LEU A 34 -3.00 -15.41 6.11
C LEU A 34 -1.65 -16.09 6.26
N HIS A 35 -0.76 -15.51 7.08
CA HIS A 35 0.54 -16.09 7.40
C HIS A 35 0.40 -17.45 8.10
N GLY A 36 -0.55 -17.58 9.05
CA GLY A 36 -0.89 -18.84 9.69
C GLY A 36 -1.41 -19.89 8.70
N GLY A 37 -2.17 -19.46 7.69
CA GLY A 37 -2.64 -20.28 6.56
C GLY A 37 -1.56 -20.65 5.54
N GLY A 38 -0.32 -20.21 5.73
CA GLY A 38 0.81 -20.54 4.85
C GLY A 38 1.05 -19.55 3.71
N GLU A 39 0.28 -18.46 3.61
CA GLU A 39 0.52 -17.41 2.62
C GLU A 39 1.80 -16.63 2.96
N ARG A 40 2.47 -16.13 1.94
CA ARG A 40 3.61 -15.23 2.04
C ARG A 40 3.10 -13.82 1.81
N VAL A 41 3.08 -12.96 2.82
CA VAL A 41 2.56 -11.61 2.72
C VAL A 41 3.68 -10.60 2.80
N ILE A 42 3.68 -9.63 1.87
CA ILE A 42 4.50 -8.42 1.91
C ILE A 42 3.55 -7.25 2.13
N LEU A 43 3.80 -6.46 3.16
CA LEU A 43 3.10 -5.20 3.37
C LEU A 43 3.86 -4.06 2.69
N VAL A 44 3.15 -3.19 1.99
CA VAL A 44 3.67 -1.90 1.52
C VAL A 44 2.88 -0.81 2.21
N THR A 45 3.55 0.01 2.99
CA THR A 45 2.90 1.02 3.83
C THR A 45 3.16 2.44 3.33
N SER A 46 2.43 3.39 3.87
CA SER A 46 2.61 4.83 3.73
C SER A 46 2.43 5.49 5.10
N GLY A 47 2.56 6.82 5.17
CA GLY A 47 2.20 7.57 6.37
C GLY A 47 3.38 7.97 7.26
N ALA A 48 4.63 7.65 6.89
CA ALA A 48 5.81 8.02 7.69
C ALA A 48 5.94 9.55 7.86
N ILE A 49 5.74 10.32 6.80
CA ILE A 49 5.78 11.80 6.86
C ILE A 49 4.69 12.33 7.81
N ALA A 50 3.44 11.90 7.64
CA ALA A 50 2.33 12.34 8.49
C ALA A 50 2.57 12.00 9.96
N ARG A 51 3.08 10.78 10.23
CA ARG A 51 3.45 10.37 11.58
C ARG A 51 4.58 11.20 12.17
N GLY A 52 5.62 11.49 11.39
CA GLY A 52 6.73 12.33 11.82
C GLY A 52 6.30 13.76 12.11
N MET A 53 5.48 14.37 11.26
CA MET A 53 4.89 15.68 11.50
C MET A 53 4.14 15.73 12.83
N ARG A 54 3.32 14.73 13.11
CA ARG A 54 2.60 14.61 14.39
C ARG A 54 3.55 14.52 15.58
N LEU A 55 4.58 13.69 15.50
CA LEU A 55 5.57 13.51 16.56
C LEU A 55 6.37 14.78 16.84
N MET A 56 6.62 15.57 15.78
CA MET A 56 7.32 16.86 15.89
C MET A 56 6.41 18.04 16.22
N GLY A 57 5.08 17.83 16.33
CA GLY A 57 4.12 18.89 16.63
C GLY A 57 3.97 19.90 15.48
N MET A 58 4.16 19.49 14.24
CA MET A 58 3.99 20.35 13.06
C MET A 58 2.50 20.58 12.77
N GLU A 59 2.08 21.83 12.68
CA GLU A 59 0.68 22.20 12.43
C GLU A 59 0.28 22.09 10.96
N ALA A 60 1.25 22.23 10.04
CA ALA A 60 1.03 22.17 8.60
C ALA A 60 2.11 21.34 7.91
N ARG A 61 1.74 20.77 6.74
CA ARG A 61 2.68 20.03 5.90
C ARG A 61 3.76 20.99 5.37
N PRO A 62 5.04 20.70 5.60
CA PRO A 62 6.14 21.48 5.03
C PRO A 62 6.11 21.49 3.49
N ALA A 63 6.56 22.61 2.92
CA ALA A 63 6.77 22.70 1.46
C ALA A 63 8.20 22.32 1.08
N ALA A 64 9.14 22.41 2.00
CA ALA A 64 10.54 22.09 1.77
C ALA A 64 10.76 20.57 1.84
N ILE A 65 11.51 20.04 0.89
CA ILE A 65 11.72 18.60 0.74
C ILE A 65 12.53 18.03 1.88
N ASP A 66 13.58 18.71 2.30
CA ASP A 66 14.42 18.33 3.42
C ASP A 66 13.63 18.23 4.74
N GLU A 67 12.63 19.11 4.93
CA GLU A 67 11.71 19.03 6.07
C GLU A 67 10.78 17.80 5.98
N LEU A 68 10.28 17.48 4.80
CA LEU A 68 9.47 16.27 4.56
C LEU A 68 10.31 15.01 4.77
N GLN A 69 11.54 14.97 4.28
CA GLN A 69 12.48 13.88 4.46
C GLN A 69 12.82 13.69 5.96
N ALA A 70 13.09 14.79 6.67
CA ALA A 70 13.35 14.75 8.10
C ALA A 70 12.12 14.26 8.90
N ALA A 71 10.92 14.74 8.55
CA ALA A 71 9.69 14.26 9.15
C ALA A 71 9.48 12.76 8.90
N SER A 72 9.71 12.29 7.68
CA SER A 72 9.66 10.85 7.37
C SER A 72 10.65 10.05 8.21
N ALA A 73 11.90 10.51 8.33
CA ALA A 73 12.92 9.84 9.15
C ALA A 73 12.51 9.69 10.62
N VAL A 74 11.83 10.71 11.17
CA VAL A 74 11.29 10.67 12.55
C VAL A 74 10.11 9.68 12.64
N GLY A 75 9.19 9.72 11.66
CA GLY A 75 7.95 8.93 11.70
C GLY A 75 8.15 7.46 11.34
N GLN A 76 9.10 7.14 10.46
CA GLN A 76 9.30 5.80 9.92
C GLN A 76 9.56 4.75 10.99
N GLY A 77 10.41 5.05 11.98
CA GLY A 77 10.72 4.11 13.06
C GLY A 77 9.53 3.82 13.96
N ASP A 78 8.68 4.82 14.22
CA ASP A 78 7.48 4.67 15.02
C ASP A 78 6.38 3.90 14.26
N LEU A 79 6.21 4.21 12.99
CA LEU A 79 5.32 3.49 12.09
C LEU A 79 5.69 2.00 12.00
N PHE A 80 6.96 1.67 11.81
CA PHE A 80 7.41 0.28 11.75
C PHE A 80 7.16 -0.45 13.08
N ARG A 81 7.48 0.16 14.23
CA ARG A 81 7.19 -0.43 15.56
C ARG A 81 5.71 -0.73 15.75
N SER A 82 4.83 0.08 15.17
CA SER A 82 3.38 -0.16 15.22
C SER A 82 2.98 -1.47 14.52
N TYR A 83 3.56 -1.76 13.35
CA TYR A 83 3.37 -3.05 12.67
C TYR A 83 4.04 -4.21 13.41
N GLU A 84 5.29 -4.02 13.82
CA GLU A 84 6.08 -5.04 14.52
C GLU A 84 5.37 -5.52 15.80
N SER A 85 4.84 -4.58 16.60
CA SER A 85 4.12 -4.90 17.84
C SER A 85 2.85 -5.70 17.59
N ARG A 86 2.05 -5.33 16.58
CA ARG A 86 0.79 -6.00 16.25
C ARG A 86 1.01 -7.39 15.68
N LEU A 87 1.86 -7.49 14.68
CA LEU A 87 2.20 -8.78 14.09
C LEU A 87 2.86 -9.70 15.12
N GLY A 88 3.71 -9.15 16.00
CA GLY A 88 4.37 -9.87 17.07
C GLY A 88 3.41 -10.42 18.13
N ALA A 89 2.27 -9.77 18.36
CA ALA A 89 1.22 -10.29 19.25
C ALA A 89 0.63 -11.62 18.76
N ASP A 90 0.62 -11.83 17.43
CA ASP A 90 0.20 -13.06 16.77
C ASP A 90 1.39 -13.96 16.35
N GLU A 91 2.55 -13.77 16.98
CA GLU A 91 3.79 -14.54 16.73
C GLU A 91 4.34 -14.39 15.29
N VAL A 92 3.92 -13.38 14.54
CA VAL A 92 4.44 -13.06 13.20
C VAL A 92 5.57 -12.05 13.31
N ARG A 93 6.76 -12.42 12.86
CA ARG A 93 7.90 -11.50 12.81
C ARG A 93 7.77 -10.55 11.62
N ALA A 94 8.10 -9.29 11.83
CA ALA A 94 8.17 -8.28 10.79
C ALA A 94 9.60 -7.81 10.57
N ALA A 95 9.90 -7.34 9.35
CA ALA A 95 11.17 -6.71 9.01
C ALA A 95 10.94 -5.45 8.18
N GLN A 96 11.58 -4.34 8.56
CA GLN A 96 11.54 -3.11 7.79
C GLN A 96 12.41 -3.24 6.54
N VAL A 97 11.85 -2.82 5.39
CA VAL A 97 12.59 -2.71 4.12
C VAL A 97 12.27 -1.34 3.53
N LEU A 98 13.29 -0.54 3.26
CA LEU A 98 13.13 0.77 2.64
C LEU A 98 13.73 0.73 1.23
N LEU A 99 12.93 1.13 0.25
CA LEU A 99 13.31 1.13 -1.16
C LEU A 99 13.05 2.51 -1.77
N THR A 100 13.88 2.89 -2.72
CA THR A 100 13.64 4.05 -3.58
C THR A 100 13.23 3.59 -4.97
N ALA A 101 12.69 4.49 -5.79
CA ALA A 101 12.41 4.22 -7.19
C ALA A 101 13.70 3.81 -7.95
N SER A 102 14.84 4.40 -7.61
CA SER A 102 16.14 4.02 -8.22
C SER A 102 16.56 2.60 -7.85
N ASP A 103 16.25 2.11 -6.63
CA ASP A 103 16.52 0.72 -6.26
C ASP A 103 15.72 -0.28 -7.12
N LEU A 104 14.59 0.15 -7.64
CA LEU A 104 13.74 -0.68 -8.50
C LEU A 104 14.11 -0.59 -9.98
N GLN A 105 14.87 0.44 -10.39
CA GLN A 105 15.33 0.65 -11.78
C GLN A 105 16.74 0.12 -12.02
N ILE A 106 17.61 0.19 -11.03
CA ILE A 106 19.00 -0.28 -11.13
C ILE A 106 19.03 -1.80 -10.92
N ARG A 107 19.46 -2.53 -11.96
CA ARG A 107 19.42 -4.01 -11.99
C ARG A 107 20.04 -4.66 -10.75
N ASP A 108 21.20 -4.22 -10.31
CA ASP A 108 21.90 -4.84 -9.16
C ASP A 108 21.16 -4.57 -7.85
N HIS A 109 20.59 -3.37 -7.67
CA HIS A 109 19.77 -3.03 -6.52
C HIS A 109 18.48 -3.87 -6.53
N TRP A 110 17.83 -3.97 -7.69
CA TRP A 110 16.63 -4.78 -7.88
C TRP A 110 16.85 -6.25 -7.52
N LEU A 111 17.96 -6.85 -7.99
CA LEU A 111 18.31 -8.23 -7.66
C LEU A 111 18.59 -8.43 -6.17
N ASN A 112 19.26 -7.47 -5.52
CA ASN A 112 19.52 -7.51 -4.10
C ASN A 112 18.25 -7.37 -3.27
N ALA A 113 17.36 -6.44 -3.64
CA ALA A 113 16.05 -6.27 -3.00
C ALA A 113 15.20 -7.55 -3.12
N ARG A 114 15.11 -8.13 -4.35
CA ARG A 114 14.41 -9.40 -4.59
C ARG A 114 14.96 -10.53 -3.73
N SER A 115 16.29 -10.68 -3.69
CA SER A 115 16.96 -11.71 -2.90
C SER A 115 16.67 -11.56 -1.40
N THR A 116 16.72 -10.33 -0.90
CA THR A 116 16.43 -10.00 0.51
C THR A 116 14.97 -10.31 0.86
N LEU A 117 14.02 -9.83 0.07
CA LEU A 117 12.60 -10.10 0.28
C LEU A 117 12.29 -11.60 0.22
N THR A 118 12.87 -12.32 -0.75
CA THR A 118 12.73 -13.78 -0.84
C THR A 118 13.24 -14.45 0.42
N ARG A 119 14.42 -14.05 0.92
CA ARG A 119 14.99 -14.64 2.12
C ARG A 119 14.17 -14.37 3.37
N LEU A 120 13.60 -13.17 3.52
CA LEU A 120 12.70 -12.84 4.63
C LEU A 120 11.46 -13.75 4.60
N LEU A 121 10.85 -13.90 3.44
CA LEU A 121 9.68 -14.77 3.27
C LEU A 121 10.01 -16.25 3.54
N ASP A 122 11.19 -16.72 3.14
CA ASP A 122 11.66 -18.08 3.44
C ASP A 122 11.85 -18.30 4.96
N TRP A 123 12.26 -17.27 5.68
CA TRP A 123 12.37 -17.28 7.14
C TRP A 123 11.01 -17.08 7.84
N ARG A 124 9.92 -17.02 7.10
CA ARG A 124 8.59 -16.73 7.65
C ARG A 124 8.53 -15.37 8.36
N VAL A 125 9.25 -14.39 7.85
CA VAL A 125 9.21 -12.99 8.29
C VAL A 125 8.40 -12.18 7.28
N THR A 126 7.45 -11.38 7.75
CA THR A 126 6.63 -10.47 6.92
C THR A 126 7.41 -9.18 6.66
N PRO A 127 7.83 -8.90 5.40
CA PRO A 127 8.43 -7.62 5.08
C PRO A 127 7.40 -6.49 5.16
N VAL A 128 7.76 -5.39 5.82
CA VAL A 128 7.03 -4.11 5.80
C VAL A 128 7.87 -3.13 4.99
N VAL A 129 7.46 -2.94 3.74
CA VAL A 129 8.15 -2.10 2.77
C VAL A 129 7.59 -0.69 2.82
N ASN A 130 8.45 0.31 2.75
CA ASN A 130 8.06 1.69 2.54
C ASN A 130 9.07 2.39 1.62
N GLU A 131 8.72 3.55 1.10
CA GLU A 131 9.67 4.40 0.40
C GLU A 131 10.77 4.88 1.36
N ASN A 132 12.01 4.94 0.87
CA ASN A 132 13.11 5.57 1.58
C ASN A 132 13.11 7.07 1.26
N ASP A 133 12.17 7.80 1.86
CA ASP A 133 12.00 9.25 1.65
C ASP A 133 13.30 10.02 1.90
N THR A 134 14.17 9.54 2.80
CA THR A 134 15.42 10.23 3.17
C THR A 134 16.39 10.39 1.99
N THR A 135 16.33 9.47 1.03
CA THR A 135 17.22 9.47 -0.15
C THR A 135 16.46 9.58 -1.47
N ALA A 136 15.13 9.68 -1.42
CA ALA A 136 14.31 9.92 -2.61
C ALA A 136 14.64 11.30 -3.20
N THR A 137 14.72 11.38 -4.53
CA THR A 137 15.01 12.63 -5.25
C THR A 137 13.73 13.23 -5.81
N ASP A 138 13.70 14.55 -5.98
CA ASP A 138 12.55 15.33 -6.45
C ASP A 138 11.98 14.87 -7.79
N GLU A 139 12.83 14.32 -8.64
CA GLU A 139 12.47 13.89 -10.00
C GLU A 139 11.65 12.59 -9.99
N ILE A 140 11.62 11.89 -8.85
CA ILE A 140 10.96 10.60 -8.69
C ILE A 140 10.09 10.64 -7.41
N THR A 141 9.33 11.69 -7.24
CA THR A 141 8.23 11.66 -6.28
C THR A 141 7.14 10.74 -6.82
N PHE A 142 7.36 9.45 -6.72
CA PHE A 142 6.24 8.52 -6.63
C PHE A 142 5.53 8.83 -5.31
N GLY A 143 4.84 9.95 -5.24
CA GLY A 143 4.11 10.36 -4.06
C GLY A 143 3.01 9.40 -3.65
N ASP A 144 3.05 8.19 -4.22
CA ASP A 144 2.09 7.13 -3.95
C ASP A 144 2.76 5.76 -4.00
N ASN A 145 2.79 5.11 -2.84
CA ASN A 145 3.29 3.75 -2.70
C ASN A 145 2.43 2.69 -3.45
N ASP A 146 1.42 3.10 -4.22
CA ASP A 146 0.68 2.18 -5.10
C ASP A 146 1.62 1.67 -6.23
N PHE A 147 2.43 2.56 -6.82
CA PHE A 147 3.43 2.16 -7.81
C PHE A 147 4.55 1.31 -7.20
N LEU A 148 5.04 1.70 -6.01
CA LEU A 148 6.01 0.88 -5.27
C LEU A 148 5.45 -0.53 -5.03
N ALA A 149 4.19 -0.65 -4.63
CA ALA A 149 3.53 -1.93 -4.39
C ALA A 149 3.41 -2.76 -5.67
N ALA A 150 3.02 -2.15 -6.80
CA ALA A 150 2.98 -2.83 -8.08
C ALA A 150 4.37 -3.34 -8.52
N GLN A 151 5.40 -2.53 -8.37
CA GLN A 151 6.78 -2.92 -8.70
C GLN A 151 7.29 -4.04 -7.77
N VAL A 152 6.98 -3.98 -6.47
CA VAL A 152 7.29 -5.08 -5.54
C VAL A 152 6.52 -6.34 -5.91
N ALA A 153 5.25 -6.23 -6.31
CA ALA A 153 4.46 -7.37 -6.76
C ALA A 153 5.08 -8.02 -8.02
N ILE A 154 5.49 -7.21 -9.00
CA ILE A 154 6.18 -7.67 -10.21
C ILE A 154 7.52 -8.31 -9.86
N MET A 155 8.34 -7.67 -9.02
CA MET A 155 9.64 -8.17 -8.58
C MET A 155 9.52 -9.56 -7.94
N MET A 156 8.48 -9.77 -7.13
CA MET A 156 8.27 -10.99 -6.37
C MET A 156 7.40 -12.02 -7.08
N GLU A 157 7.01 -11.74 -8.34
CA GLU A 157 6.07 -12.60 -9.11
C GLU A 157 4.86 -12.97 -8.24
N ALA A 158 4.27 -11.94 -7.61
CA ALA A 158 3.15 -12.13 -6.71
C ALA A 158 1.93 -12.66 -7.47
N ARG A 159 1.14 -13.51 -6.83
CA ARG A 159 -0.13 -13.96 -7.42
C ARG A 159 -1.22 -12.91 -7.35
N LEU A 160 -1.11 -11.99 -6.38
CA LEU A 160 -2.11 -10.98 -6.12
C LEU A 160 -1.48 -9.72 -5.51
N LEU A 161 -1.89 -8.57 -6.03
CA LEU A 161 -1.70 -7.26 -5.42
C LEU A 161 -3.03 -6.81 -4.79
N VAL A 162 -3.04 -6.45 -3.52
CA VAL A 162 -4.21 -5.88 -2.84
C VAL A 162 -3.91 -4.43 -2.48
N LEU A 163 -4.70 -3.49 -2.98
CA LEU A 163 -4.59 -2.07 -2.69
C LEU A 163 -5.73 -1.68 -1.74
N LEU A 164 -5.41 -1.56 -0.46
CA LEU A 164 -6.35 -1.15 0.57
C LEU A 164 -6.57 0.36 0.55
N THR A 165 -7.82 0.77 0.55
CA THR A 165 -8.28 2.15 0.54
C THR A 165 -9.41 2.35 1.54
N ASP A 166 -9.93 3.56 1.67
CA ASP A 166 -11.02 3.95 2.57
C ASP A 166 -12.40 3.99 1.87
N ILE A 167 -12.48 3.39 0.68
CA ILE A 167 -13.72 3.18 -0.07
C ILE A 167 -13.79 1.76 -0.60
N ALA A 168 -14.99 1.31 -0.95
CA ALA A 168 -15.24 -0.09 -1.31
C ALA A 168 -14.42 -0.59 -2.52
N GLY A 169 -14.06 0.29 -3.46
CA GLY A 169 -13.32 -0.02 -4.69
C GLY A 169 -13.45 1.09 -5.70
N LEU A 170 -13.26 0.79 -6.99
CA LEU A 170 -13.50 1.71 -8.10
C LEU A 170 -15.00 1.86 -8.32
N HIS A 171 -15.48 3.09 -8.43
CA HIS A 171 -16.88 3.40 -8.73
C HIS A 171 -17.00 4.15 -10.05
N THR A 172 -18.19 4.17 -10.60
CA THR A 172 -18.53 4.91 -11.84
C THR A 172 -18.35 6.43 -11.70
N ALA A 173 -18.38 6.95 -10.47
CA ALA A 173 -18.06 8.33 -10.09
C ALA A 173 -17.54 8.35 -8.65
N ASP A 174 -17.13 9.50 -8.11
CA ASP A 174 -16.74 9.61 -6.70
C ASP A 174 -17.96 9.44 -5.77
N PRO A 175 -18.06 8.33 -5.00
CA PRO A 175 -19.22 8.07 -4.14
C PRO A 175 -19.40 9.08 -3.00
N ARG A 176 -18.41 9.92 -2.72
CA ARG A 176 -18.49 11.01 -1.74
C ARG A 176 -19.19 12.24 -2.31
N GLN A 177 -19.24 12.37 -3.64
CA GLN A 177 -19.83 13.50 -4.36
C GLN A 177 -21.10 13.12 -5.09
N ASP A 178 -21.19 11.87 -5.56
CA ASP A 178 -22.34 11.34 -6.29
C ASP A 178 -22.89 10.09 -5.61
N SER A 179 -24.07 10.20 -5.02
CA SER A 179 -24.76 9.08 -4.35
C SER A 179 -25.29 8.01 -5.31
N SER A 180 -25.27 8.27 -6.62
CA SER A 180 -25.63 7.30 -7.67
C SER A 180 -24.42 6.52 -8.19
N ALA A 181 -23.22 6.79 -7.68
CA ALA A 181 -22.01 6.08 -8.06
C ALA A 181 -22.11 4.59 -7.68
N GLU A 182 -21.95 3.73 -8.68
CA GLU A 182 -22.02 2.27 -8.52
C GLU A 182 -20.61 1.68 -8.45
N LEU A 183 -20.43 0.67 -7.60
CA LEU A 183 -19.19 -0.08 -7.50
C LEU A 183 -18.97 -0.93 -8.76
N ILE A 184 -17.81 -0.82 -9.36
CA ILE A 184 -17.35 -1.67 -10.45
C ILE A 184 -16.68 -2.90 -9.84
N SER A 185 -17.30 -4.05 -9.96
CA SER A 185 -16.80 -5.28 -9.31
C SER A 185 -15.59 -5.88 -10.02
N GLU A 186 -15.49 -5.72 -11.35
CA GLU A 186 -14.44 -6.31 -12.18
C GLU A 186 -14.07 -5.39 -13.33
N VAL A 187 -12.78 -5.35 -13.66
CA VAL A 187 -12.22 -4.66 -14.83
C VAL A 187 -11.32 -5.66 -15.55
N SER A 188 -11.75 -6.07 -16.75
CA SER A 188 -11.00 -7.03 -17.57
C SER A 188 -10.14 -6.36 -18.64
N ASP A 189 -10.48 -5.11 -19.00
CA ASP A 189 -9.74 -4.32 -19.99
C ASP A 189 -9.70 -2.85 -19.56
N ALA A 190 -8.54 -2.22 -19.70
CA ALA A 190 -8.36 -0.80 -19.38
C ALA A 190 -9.29 0.12 -20.21
N THR A 191 -9.80 -0.33 -21.35
CA THR A 191 -10.76 0.41 -22.17
C THR A 191 -12.12 0.56 -21.49
N GLU A 192 -12.51 -0.38 -20.60
CA GLU A 192 -13.78 -0.34 -19.86
C GLU A 192 -13.88 0.87 -18.94
N ILE A 193 -12.74 1.40 -18.52
CA ILE A 193 -12.63 2.51 -17.57
C ILE A 193 -12.02 3.77 -18.19
N ALA A 194 -11.73 3.76 -19.51
CA ALA A 194 -11.06 4.87 -20.19
C ALA A 194 -11.87 6.18 -20.17
N ASP A 195 -13.21 6.06 -20.20
CA ASP A 195 -14.13 7.19 -20.21
C ASP A 195 -14.59 7.59 -18.79
N LEU A 196 -14.13 6.89 -17.74
CA LEU A 196 -14.49 7.26 -16.38
C LEU A 196 -13.74 8.53 -15.94
N GLU A 197 -14.47 9.49 -15.44
CA GLU A 197 -13.89 10.63 -14.71
C GLU A 197 -13.40 10.15 -13.34
N ILE A 198 -12.27 9.43 -13.35
CA ILE A 198 -11.63 8.96 -12.11
C ILE A 198 -11.14 10.20 -11.36
N GLY A 199 -11.81 10.52 -10.25
CA GLY A 199 -11.52 11.69 -9.45
C GLY A 199 -10.07 11.73 -8.96
N ASP A 200 -9.44 12.90 -9.07
CA ASP A 200 -8.11 13.19 -8.52
C ASP A 200 -8.16 13.42 -6.98
N GLY A 201 -9.20 12.92 -6.30
CA GLY A 201 -9.38 13.06 -4.86
C GLY A 201 -8.17 12.54 -4.10
N THR A 202 -7.20 13.42 -3.86
CA THR A 202 -6.04 13.15 -3.01
C THR A 202 -6.41 13.41 -1.56
N SER A 203 -5.96 12.57 -0.64
CA SER A 203 -6.02 12.91 0.78
C SER A 203 -5.12 14.12 1.07
N PRO A 204 -5.40 14.95 2.09
CA PRO A 204 -4.57 16.09 2.46
C PRO A 204 -3.10 15.74 2.73
N PHE A 205 -2.79 14.47 2.94
CA PHE A 205 -1.45 13.97 3.29
C PHE A 205 -0.84 13.00 2.28
N GLY A 206 -1.57 12.64 1.21
CA GLY A 206 -1.08 11.68 0.20
C GLY A 206 -1.35 12.15 -1.22
N LEU A 207 -0.40 11.90 -2.12
CA LEU A 207 -0.53 12.14 -3.55
C LEU A 207 -1.31 11.03 -4.27
N GLY A 208 -1.66 9.92 -3.55
CA GLY A 208 -2.33 8.77 -4.08
C GLY A 208 -3.85 8.88 -4.05
N GLY A 209 -4.47 8.87 -5.23
CA GLY A 209 -5.91 8.80 -5.43
C GLY A 209 -6.34 7.48 -6.06
N MET A 210 -7.60 7.38 -6.48
CA MET A 210 -8.08 6.22 -7.22
C MET A 210 -7.35 6.06 -8.57
N ARG A 211 -6.98 7.16 -9.22
CA ARG A 211 -6.22 7.16 -10.48
C ARG A 211 -4.88 6.44 -10.36
N SER A 212 -4.12 6.67 -9.27
CA SER A 212 -2.83 5.99 -9.06
C SER A 212 -3.02 4.48 -8.82
N LYS A 213 -4.09 4.09 -8.12
CA LYS A 213 -4.42 2.68 -7.89
C LYS A 213 -4.78 1.96 -9.18
N VAL A 214 -5.57 2.59 -10.03
CA VAL A 214 -5.91 2.07 -11.35
C VAL A 214 -4.65 1.94 -12.23
N ALA A 215 -3.77 2.95 -12.22
CA ALA A 215 -2.52 2.89 -12.96
C ALA A 215 -1.58 1.78 -12.42
N ALA A 216 -1.51 1.62 -11.10
CA ALA A 216 -0.74 0.53 -10.46
C ALA A 216 -1.32 -0.85 -10.79
N ALA A 217 -2.67 -0.98 -10.82
CA ALA A 217 -3.35 -2.21 -11.25
C ALA A 217 -3.05 -2.54 -12.71
N GLY A 218 -3.07 -1.54 -13.61
CA GLY A 218 -2.68 -1.72 -15.01
C GLY A 218 -1.23 -2.15 -15.18
N MET A 219 -0.30 -1.59 -14.38
CA MET A 219 1.11 -2.01 -14.38
C MET A 219 1.27 -3.47 -13.93
N ALA A 220 0.60 -3.88 -12.87
CA ALA A 220 0.61 -5.24 -12.36
C ALA A 220 -0.01 -6.22 -13.40
N GLY A 221 -1.17 -5.86 -13.97
CA GLY A 221 -1.87 -6.64 -15.00
C GLY A 221 -1.02 -6.87 -16.26
N ALA A 222 -0.28 -5.85 -16.72
CA ALA A 222 0.67 -6.02 -17.83
C ALA A 222 1.78 -7.05 -17.55
N SER A 223 1.97 -7.44 -16.30
CA SER A 223 2.92 -8.47 -15.85
C SER A 223 2.22 -9.78 -15.44
N GLY A 224 0.92 -9.92 -15.71
CA GLY A 224 0.15 -11.11 -15.39
C GLY A 224 -0.22 -11.24 -13.92
N ILE A 225 -0.33 -10.11 -13.19
CA ILE A 225 -0.66 -10.09 -11.76
C ILE A 225 -2.05 -9.47 -11.57
N GLU A 226 -2.97 -10.23 -11.03
CA GLU A 226 -4.28 -9.70 -10.62
C GLU A 226 -4.14 -8.65 -9.52
N THR A 227 -5.01 -7.64 -9.55
CA THR A 227 -5.08 -6.63 -8.50
C THR A 227 -6.50 -6.51 -7.95
N VAL A 228 -6.63 -6.36 -6.63
CA VAL A 228 -7.90 -6.04 -5.97
C VAL A 228 -7.75 -4.71 -5.25
N ILE A 229 -8.66 -3.77 -5.54
CA ILE A 229 -8.82 -2.53 -4.79
C ILE A 229 -10.03 -2.71 -3.86
N CYS A 230 -9.84 -2.62 -2.54
CA CYS A 230 -10.93 -2.83 -1.60
C CYS A 230 -10.78 -1.97 -0.33
N ASP A 231 -11.87 -1.91 0.46
CA ASP A 231 -11.92 -1.16 1.70
C ASP A 231 -11.11 -1.85 2.79
N GLY A 232 -9.97 -1.26 3.17
CA GLY A 232 -9.11 -1.75 4.24
C GLY A 232 -9.66 -1.52 5.65
N THR A 233 -10.76 -0.79 5.79
CA THR A 233 -11.45 -0.57 7.07
C THR A 233 -12.54 -1.61 7.33
N ALA A 234 -12.89 -2.40 6.32
CA ALA A 234 -13.90 -3.45 6.45
C ALA A 234 -13.28 -4.75 6.97
N GLU A 235 -13.97 -5.38 7.91
CA GLU A 235 -13.54 -6.67 8.47
C GLU A 235 -13.52 -7.75 7.39
N GLY A 236 -12.42 -8.49 7.32
CA GLY A 236 -12.26 -9.61 6.40
C GLY A 236 -11.83 -9.23 4.99
N SER A 237 -11.87 -7.97 4.58
CA SER A 237 -11.65 -7.53 3.20
C SER A 237 -10.36 -8.04 2.56
N LEU A 238 -9.24 -8.04 3.29
CA LEU A 238 -7.98 -8.57 2.81
C LEU A 238 -8.03 -10.09 2.63
N ARG A 239 -8.60 -10.82 3.60
CA ARG A 239 -8.74 -12.28 3.51
C ARG A 239 -9.64 -12.70 2.37
N ASP A 240 -10.76 -12.01 2.21
CA ASP A 240 -11.76 -12.27 1.18
C ASP A 240 -11.17 -11.99 -0.22
N ALA A 241 -10.40 -10.89 -0.39
CA ALA A 241 -9.67 -10.62 -1.62
C ALA A 241 -8.67 -11.74 -1.97
N VAL A 242 -7.92 -12.23 -0.97
CA VAL A 242 -6.94 -13.31 -1.11
C VAL A 242 -7.60 -14.67 -1.37
N ALA A 243 -8.80 -14.90 -0.81
CA ALA A 243 -9.61 -16.10 -1.05
C ALA A 243 -10.28 -16.11 -2.44
N GLY A 244 -10.31 -14.98 -3.13
CA GLY A 244 -10.97 -14.85 -4.44
C GLY A 244 -12.46 -14.53 -4.34
N GLU A 245 -12.93 -14.14 -3.15
CA GLU A 245 -14.30 -13.72 -2.93
C GLU A 245 -14.59 -12.38 -3.63
N SER A 246 -15.86 -12.10 -3.87
CA SER A 246 -16.32 -10.86 -4.50
C SER A 246 -16.25 -9.70 -3.50
N VAL A 247 -15.09 -9.05 -3.43
CA VAL A 247 -14.83 -7.89 -2.60
C VAL A 247 -14.11 -6.80 -3.42
N GLY A 248 -14.58 -5.56 -3.31
CA GLY A 248 -13.95 -4.43 -4.01
C GLY A 248 -14.06 -4.51 -5.53
N THR A 249 -13.03 -4.01 -6.20
CA THR A 249 -12.85 -4.08 -7.66
C THR A 249 -11.68 -4.98 -7.98
N ARG A 250 -11.92 -6.03 -8.75
CA ARG A 250 -10.89 -6.96 -9.24
C ARG A 250 -10.46 -6.55 -10.65
N PHE A 251 -9.17 -6.35 -10.84
CA PHE A 251 -8.52 -6.18 -12.14
C PHE A 251 -7.92 -7.52 -12.52
N THR A 252 -8.45 -8.15 -13.56
CA THR A 252 -7.91 -9.39 -14.11
C THR A 252 -6.68 -9.11 -14.97
N ALA A 253 -5.74 -10.06 -15.05
CA ALA A 253 -4.48 -9.93 -15.78
C ALA A 253 -4.58 -10.53 -17.18
#